data_a8113586ffc04cbc8f06df9234ce84e4
#
_entry.id   a8113586ffc04cbc8f06df9234ce84e4
#
_cell.length_a   1.000
_cell.length_b   1.000
_cell.length_c   1.000
_cell.angle_alpha   90.00
_cell.angle_beta   90.00
_cell.angle_gamma   90.00
#
_symmetry.space_group_name_H-M   'P 1'
#
loop_
_entity.id
_entity.type
_entity.pdbx_description
1 polymer ?
#
loop_
_entity_poly.entity_id
_entity_poly.type
_entity_poly.pdbx_seq_one_letter_code
_entity_poly.pdbx_strand_id
1 'polypeptide(L)'
;DSTDILDPVLMTGSTVLVDDDLLERILPRFEQWVKEYNLDIKFDYIERDGFMEIRGSGEHWQPRYYTMMITELFQEGITKCIIGTRGLLGEGWDASRINVLIDLTTVTTSMSINQLRGRSFRLDKEWPEKVANNWDIVCLAEEFSKGFDDYDRFKQKHRQLYGVCDDGAIEKGVGHVHAAFTEVRPEGISENLAAFNEDMIRRARNRSRSRDMWNVGMSFNANPKEALEVKTGGGLGGGFPPARNIGSAQWTDESLVMAIADVVASSLMEIGEISPVASRVAGGSRSGGWVRTYLEGPSEEDSVIFAKAMQEVLGPLDNPRYIISRDVKYITNNWLSNLLPEVLAKYF
;
A
#
# COMPACT_ATOMS: atom_id res chain seq x y z
N ASP A 1 -18.35 12.80 16.20
CA ASP A 1 -18.51 12.14 14.92
C ASP A 1 -17.17 12.11 14.18
N SER A 2 -16.86 11.09 13.40
CA SER A 2 -15.52 10.98 12.75
C SER A 2 -15.34 11.96 11.59
N THR A 3 -16.39 12.55 11.09
CA THR A 3 -16.39 13.56 10.04
C THR A 3 -15.89 14.92 10.53
N ASP A 4 -16.17 15.28 11.77
CA ASP A 4 -15.76 16.55 12.39
C ASP A 4 -14.23 16.71 12.49
N ILE A 5 -13.48 15.61 12.39
CA ILE A 5 -12.01 15.63 12.44
C ILE A 5 -11.39 16.09 11.10
N LEU A 6 -12.09 15.86 9.98
CA LEU A 6 -11.57 16.12 8.63
C LEU A 6 -12.01 17.48 8.09
N ASP A 7 -13.12 18.02 8.58
CA ASP A 7 -13.69 19.29 8.11
C ASP A 7 -13.73 19.36 6.56
N PRO A 8 -14.46 18.47 5.86
CA PRO A 8 -14.33 18.32 4.42
C PRO A 8 -14.87 19.53 3.66
N VAL A 9 -14.15 19.93 2.63
CA VAL A 9 -14.61 20.93 1.65
C VAL A 9 -14.72 20.27 0.27
N LEU A 10 -15.93 20.29 -0.29
CA LEU A 10 -16.17 19.84 -1.66
C LEU A 10 -16.26 21.02 -2.61
N MET A 11 -15.56 20.96 -3.74
CA MET A 11 -15.63 21.96 -4.77
C MET A 11 -15.74 21.40 -6.18
N THR A 12 -16.61 22.00 -6.95
CA THR A 12 -16.76 21.74 -8.39
C THR A 12 -16.55 23.03 -9.16
N GLY A 13 -16.75 23.00 -10.49
CA GLY A 13 -16.70 24.23 -11.31
C GLY A 13 -17.78 25.28 -11.00
N SER A 14 -18.77 24.95 -10.15
CA SER A 14 -19.90 25.85 -9.86
C SER A 14 -20.35 25.82 -8.40
N THR A 15 -19.86 24.89 -7.59
CA THR A 15 -20.38 24.63 -6.25
C THR A 15 -19.23 24.48 -5.26
N VAL A 16 -19.36 25.10 -4.10
CA VAL A 16 -18.52 24.90 -2.93
C VAL A 16 -19.42 24.50 -1.77
N LEU A 17 -19.20 23.29 -1.21
CA LEU A 17 -19.91 22.78 -0.05
C LEU A 17 -18.94 22.59 1.11
N VAL A 18 -19.35 22.95 2.29
CA VAL A 18 -18.60 22.77 3.53
C VAL A 18 -19.52 22.18 4.60
N ASP A 19 -18.93 21.61 5.64
CA ASP A 19 -19.68 21.20 6.81
C ASP A 19 -20.29 22.42 7.51
N ASP A 20 -21.41 22.25 8.20
CA ASP A 20 -22.17 23.36 8.78
C ASP A 20 -21.37 24.12 9.84
N ASP A 21 -20.66 23.42 10.71
CA ASP A 21 -19.82 24.02 11.76
C ASP A 21 -18.50 24.61 11.21
N LEU A 22 -18.04 24.13 10.05
CA LEU A 22 -16.85 24.67 9.40
C LEU A 22 -17.09 26.08 8.85
N LEU A 23 -18.32 26.40 8.43
CA LEU A 23 -18.65 27.69 7.83
C LEU A 23 -18.27 28.87 8.72
N GLU A 24 -18.57 28.80 10.02
CA GLU A 24 -18.24 29.87 10.98
C GLU A 24 -16.73 30.12 11.11
N ARG A 25 -15.94 29.09 10.89
CA ARG A 25 -14.46 29.15 10.96
C ARG A 25 -13.83 29.70 9.70
N ILE A 26 -14.41 29.44 8.55
CA ILE A 26 -13.81 29.83 7.24
C ILE A 26 -14.27 31.19 6.73
N LEU A 27 -15.47 31.63 7.02
CA LEU A 27 -15.99 32.92 6.54
C LEU A 27 -15.09 34.12 6.92
N PRO A 28 -14.66 34.29 8.18
CA PRO A 28 -13.76 35.39 8.54
C PRO A 28 -12.46 35.36 7.74
N ARG A 29 -11.97 34.16 7.45
CA ARG A 29 -10.74 33.96 6.71
C ARG A 29 -10.91 34.31 5.23
N PHE A 30 -12.05 33.93 4.64
CA PHE A 30 -12.43 34.31 3.28
C PHE A 30 -12.58 35.83 3.14
N GLU A 31 -13.26 36.49 4.08
CA GLU A 31 -13.41 37.94 4.08
C GLU A 31 -12.07 38.66 4.21
N GLN A 32 -11.18 38.15 5.04
CA GLN A 32 -9.83 38.66 5.16
C GLN A 32 -9.09 38.53 3.84
N TRP A 33 -9.14 37.36 3.20
CA TRP A 33 -8.47 37.06 1.94
C TRP A 33 -8.97 37.97 0.80
N VAL A 34 -10.30 38.18 0.73
CA VAL A 34 -10.91 39.12 -0.24
C VAL A 34 -10.39 40.54 -0.06
N LYS A 35 -10.20 40.99 1.18
CA LYS A 35 -9.61 42.30 1.48
C LYS A 35 -8.14 42.39 1.13
N GLU A 36 -7.35 41.37 1.47
CA GLU A 36 -5.92 41.33 1.19
C GLU A 36 -5.60 41.41 -0.30
N TYR A 37 -6.36 40.68 -1.10
CA TYR A 37 -6.15 40.61 -2.55
C TYR A 37 -7.01 41.61 -3.34
N ASN A 38 -7.75 42.47 -2.64
CA ASN A 38 -8.66 43.47 -3.22
C ASN A 38 -9.59 42.90 -4.29
N LEU A 39 -10.29 41.81 -3.95
CA LEU A 39 -11.17 41.10 -4.87
C LEU A 39 -12.63 41.59 -4.77
N ASP A 40 -13.34 41.61 -5.90
CA ASP A 40 -14.76 41.81 -5.94
C ASP A 40 -15.47 40.46 -5.76
N ILE A 41 -15.72 40.11 -4.50
CA ILE A 41 -16.47 38.89 -4.11
C ILE A 41 -17.38 39.26 -2.94
N LYS A 42 -18.64 38.88 -3.05
CA LYS A 42 -19.61 38.90 -1.94
C LYS A 42 -20.08 37.47 -1.72
N PHE A 43 -20.06 37.02 -0.47
CA PHE A 43 -20.47 35.70 -0.07
C PHE A 43 -21.94 35.66 0.30
N ASP A 44 -22.61 34.58 -0.09
CA ASP A 44 -23.93 34.14 0.34
C ASP A 44 -23.85 32.65 0.63
N TYR A 45 -24.73 32.11 1.45
CA TYR A 45 -24.68 30.68 1.83
C TYR A 45 -26.08 30.14 2.06
N ILE A 46 -26.26 28.88 1.67
CA ILE A 46 -27.56 28.19 1.74
C ILE A 46 -27.33 26.80 2.35
N GLU A 47 -28.11 26.44 3.33
CA GLU A 47 -28.15 25.09 3.88
C GLU A 47 -28.72 24.11 2.86
N ARG A 48 -28.03 22.96 2.70
CA ARG A 48 -28.44 21.84 1.86
C ARG A 48 -28.11 20.52 2.53
N ASP A 49 -29.13 19.79 2.97
CA ASP A 49 -29.01 18.42 3.48
C ASP A 49 -27.91 18.24 4.54
N GLY A 50 -27.77 19.21 5.45
CA GLY A 50 -26.74 19.17 6.50
C GLY A 50 -25.37 19.69 6.07
N PHE A 51 -25.26 20.30 4.89
CA PHE A 51 -24.08 21.02 4.42
C PHE A 51 -24.42 22.47 4.11
N MET A 52 -23.39 23.31 4.14
CA MET A 52 -23.54 24.70 3.74
C MET A 52 -22.96 24.91 2.33
N GLU A 53 -23.80 25.30 1.38
CA GLU A 53 -23.35 25.74 0.06
C GLU A 53 -22.91 27.20 0.14
N ILE A 54 -21.61 27.45 -0.11
CA ILE A 54 -21.08 28.80 -0.24
C ILE A 54 -21.27 29.27 -1.67
N ARG A 55 -21.98 30.39 -1.83
CA ARG A 55 -22.16 31.07 -3.09
C ARG A 55 -21.44 32.40 -3.06
N GLY A 56 -20.91 32.77 -4.18
CA GLY A 56 -20.31 34.08 -4.34
C GLY A 56 -20.93 34.82 -5.52
N SER A 57 -20.84 36.12 -5.45
CA SER A 57 -21.14 37.02 -6.56
C SER A 57 -19.99 38.02 -6.71
N GLY A 58 -19.88 38.63 -7.90
CA GLY A 58 -18.79 39.51 -8.24
C GLY A 58 -17.89 38.96 -9.32
N GLU A 59 -17.04 39.79 -9.88
CA GLU A 59 -16.20 39.45 -11.02
C GLU A 59 -15.19 38.36 -10.70
N HIS A 60 -14.74 38.28 -9.43
CA HIS A 60 -13.70 37.36 -8.98
C HIS A 60 -14.28 36.08 -8.40
N TRP A 61 -15.58 35.85 -8.32
CA TRP A 61 -16.12 34.53 -7.92
C TRP A 61 -16.01 33.53 -9.07
N GLN A 62 -14.79 32.97 -9.20
CA GLN A 62 -14.44 32.02 -10.25
C GLN A 62 -13.67 30.84 -9.66
N PRO A 63 -13.69 29.66 -10.31
CA PRO A 63 -13.03 28.46 -9.83
C PRO A 63 -11.59 28.66 -9.37
N ARG A 64 -10.81 29.42 -10.10
CA ARG A 64 -9.40 29.68 -9.77
C ARG A 64 -9.24 30.38 -8.42
N TYR A 65 -10.13 31.32 -8.07
CA TYR A 65 -10.01 32.08 -6.83
C TYR A 65 -10.48 31.28 -5.62
N TYR A 66 -11.65 30.65 -5.68
CA TYR A 66 -12.09 29.85 -4.54
C TYR A 66 -11.24 28.59 -4.35
N THR A 67 -10.65 28.02 -5.41
CA THR A 67 -9.67 26.94 -5.25
C THR A 67 -8.43 27.43 -4.50
N MET A 68 -7.94 28.64 -4.78
CA MET A 68 -6.82 29.24 -4.02
C MET A 68 -7.19 29.41 -2.55
N MET A 69 -8.34 30.05 -2.26
CA MET A 69 -8.83 30.26 -0.90
C MET A 69 -8.91 28.95 -0.10
N ILE A 70 -9.54 27.92 -0.66
CA ILE A 70 -9.70 26.62 -0.03
C ILE A 70 -8.32 25.92 0.15
N THR A 71 -7.42 26.12 -0.79
CA THR A 71 -6.06 25.57 -0.67
C THR A 71 -5.29 26.21 0.49
N GLU A 72 -5.43 27.50 0.71
CA GLU A 72 -4.83 28.18 1.86
C GLU A 72 -5.40 27.66 3.18
N LEU A 73 -6.73 27.50 3.29
CA LEU A 73 -7.38 26.89 4.46
C LEU A 73 -6.83 25.47 4.75
N PHE A 74 -6.60 24.70 3.72
CA PHE A 74 -6.02 23.38 3.83
C PHE A 74 -4.57 23.44 4.28
N GLN A 75 -3.78 24.37 3.77
CA GLN A 75 -2.40 24.59 4.18
C GLN A 75 -2.29 25.07 5.63
N GLU A 76 -3.25 25.85 6.08
CA GLU A 76 -3.37 26.31 7.48
C GLU A 76 -3.90 25.22 8.42
N GLY A 77 -4.45 24.12 7.88
CA GLY A 77 -5.03 23.01 8.65
C GLY A 77 -6.43 23.29 9.21
N ILE A 78 -7.11 24.32 8.69
CA ILE A 78 -8.50 24.64 9.02
C ILE A 78 -9.43 23.57 8.45
N THR A 79 -9.21 23.15 7.21
CA THR A 79 -9.75 21.91 6.64
C THR A 79 -8.63 20.89 6.44
N LYS A 80 -8.94 19.62 6.62
CA LYS A 80 -8.01 18.50 6.40
C LYS A 80 -8.38 17.63 5.21
N CYS A 81 -9.50 17.93 4.55
CA CYS A 81 -10.00 17.14 3.43
C CYS A 81 -10.55 18.05 2.32
N ILE A 82 -9.98 17.95 1.14
CA ILE A 82 -10.48 18.62 -0.06
C ILE A 82 -11.00 17.54 -1.02
N ILE A 83 -12.25 17.71 -1.45
CA ILE A 83 -12.90 16.88 -2.46
C ILE A 83 -13.13 17.76 -3.69
N GLY A 84 -12.57 17.40 -4.81
CA GLY A 84 -12.69 18.25 -5.99
C GLY A 84 -12.59 17.50 -7.30
N THR A 85 -13.04 18.14 -8.36
CA THR A 85 -12.89 17.59 -9.69
C THR A 85 -11.44 17.69 -10.16
N ARG A 86 -11.05 16.77 -11.04
CA ARG A 86 -9.73 16.81 -11.67
C ARG A 86 -9.41 18.16 -12.35
N GLY A 87 -10.41 18.85 -12.88
CA GLY A 87 -10.21 20.14 -13.53
C GLY A 87 -9.76 21.22 -12.55
N LEU A 88 -10.22 21.19 -11.32
CA LEU A 88 -9.85 22.14 -10.25
C LEU A 88 -8.54 21.78 -9.57
N LEU A 89 -8.38 20.51 -9.23
CA LEU A 89 -7.20 20.00 -8.53
C LEU A 89 -6.11 19.50 -9.49
N GLY A 90 -6.28 19.79 -10.77
CA GLY A 90 -5.39 19.39 -11.85
C GLY A 90 -4.21 20.35 -12.08
N GLU A 91 -3.95 20.71 -13.32
CA GLU A 91 -2.79 21.51 -13.70
C GLU A 91 -2.75 22.88 -12.99
N GLY A 92 -1.57 23.24 -12.49
CA GLY A 92 -1.36 24.50 -11.79
C GLY A 92 -1.72 24.51 -10.29
N TRP A 93 -2.46 23.53 -9.78
CA TRP A 93 -2.80 23.49 -8.36
C TRP A 93 -1.61 22.98 -7.51
N ASP A 94 -1.37 23.62 -6.38
CA ASP A 94 -0.27 23.32 -5.47
C ASP A 94 -0.70 23.34 -4.00
N ALA A 95 -0.41 22.24 -3.29
CA ALA A 95 -0.57 22.14 -1.85
C ALA A 95 0.48 21.18 -1.29
N SER A 96 1.53 21.71 -0.65
CA SER A 96 2.66 20.91 -0.16
C SER A 96 2.29 19.98 0.99
N ARG A 97 1.24 20.29 1.75
CA ARG A 97 0.80 19.51 2.92
C ARG A 97 -0.03 18.27 2.61
N ILE A 98 -0.38 18.03 1.34
CA ILE A 98 -1.10 16.80 0.98
C ILE A 98 -0.23 15.59 1.27
N ASN A 99 -0.75 14.70 2.10
CA ASN A 99 -0.10 13.43 2.44
C ASN A 99 -0.99 12.20 2.20
N VAL A 100 -2.22 12.42 1.76
CA VAL A 100 -3.13 11.37 1.28
C VAL A 100 -3.80 11.86 0.01
N LEU A 101 -3.76 11.06 -1.04
CA LEU A 101 -4.48 11.27 -2.27
C LEU A 101 -5.36 10.05 -2.53
N ILE A 102 -6.66 10.26 -2.70
CA ILE A 102 -7.62 9.22 -3.08
C ILE A 102 -8.06 9.50 -4.52
N ASP A 103 -7.63 8.64 -5.45
CA ASP A 103 -7.97 8.79 -6.87
C ASP A 103 -9.22 7.98 -7.24
N LEU A 104 -10.32 8.69 -7.43
CA LEU A 104 -11.60 8.15 -7.90
C LEU A 104 -11.78 8.31 -9.42
N THR A 105 -10.76 8.74 -10.14
CA THR A 105 -10.86 9.01 -11.58
C THR A 105 -10.69 7.74 -12.42
N THR A 106 -11.27 7.74 -13.61
CA THR A 106 -11.09 6.66 -14.59
C THR A 106 -9.88 6.86 -15.51
N VAL A 107 -9.03 7.84 -15.21
CA VAL A 107 -7.87 8.19 -16.04
C VAL A 107 -6.77 7.14 -15.92
N THR A 108 -6.24 6.69 -17.05
CA THR A 108 -5.21 5.66 -17.12
C THR A 108 -3.91 6.10 -17.83
N THR A 109 -3.87 7.35 -18.34
CA THR A 109 -2.67 7.85 -19.01
C THR A 109 -1.56 8.13 -17.99
N SER A 110 -0.37 7.63 -18.24
CA SER A 110 0.77 7.76 -17.31
C SER A 110 1.11 9.22 -16.99
N MET A 111 1.02 10.11 -17.97
CA MET A 111 1.27 11.53 -17.74
C MET A 111 0.30 12.12 -16.69
N SER A 112 -0.99 11.90 -16.85
CA SER A 112 -2.00 12.42 -15.93
C SER A 112 -1.89 11.81 -14.55
N ILE A 113 -1.58 10.52 -14.46
CA ILE A 113 -1.38 9.84 -13.18
C ILE A 113 -0.16 10.41 -12.46
N ASN A 114 0.96 10.56 -13.16
CA ASN A 114 2.18 11.15 -12.58
C ASN A 114 1.96 12.59 -12.13
N GLN A 115 1.23 13.39 -12.90
CA GLN A 115 0.86 14.75 -12.50
C GLN A 115 0.01 14.77 -11.23
N LEU A 116 -1.00 13.90 -11.15
CA LEU A 116 -1.90 13.81 -10.01
C LEU A 116 -1.16 13.34 -8.75
N ARG A 117 -0.48 12.22 -8.83
CA ARG A 117 0.27 11.63 -7.71
C ARG A 117 1.46 12.48 -7.30
N GLY A 118 2.12 13.12 -8.26
CA GLY A 118 3.25 14.03 -8.01
C GLY A 118 2.93 15.18 -7.09
N ARG A 119 1.65 15.53 -6.91
CA ARG A 119 1.22 16.59 -5.98
C ARG A 119 1.33 16.15 -4.53
N SER A 120 0.94 14.91 -4.23
CA SER A 120 1.07 14.36 -2.88
C SER A 120 2.54 14.15 -2.47
N PHE A 121 3.44 13.95 -3.44
CA PHE A 121 4.88 13.76 -3.20
C PHE A 121 5.66 15.06 -3.01
N ARG A 122 5.04 16.22 -3.18
CA ARG A 122 5.74 17.49 -2.98
C ARG A 122 6.27 17.59 -1.57
N LEU A 123 7.51 18.02 -1.46
CA LEU A 123 8.16 18.24 -0.17
C LEU A 123 7.52 19.43 0.54
N ASP A 124 7.37 19.29 1.85
CA ASP A 124 6.99 20.37 2.74
C ASP A 124 8.18 20.76 3.59
N LYS A 125 8.53 22.03 3.61
CA LYS A 125 9.71 22.53 4.37
C LYS A 125 9.50 22.41 5.88
N GLU A 126 8.25 22.50 6.33
CA GLU A 126 7.88 22.38 7.73
C GLU A 126 7.67 20.93 8.16
N TRP A 127 7.59 20.01 7.18
CA TRP A 127 7.39 18.58 7.43
C TRP A 127 8.34 17.71 6.57
N PRO A 128 9.65 17.71 6.88
CA PRO A 128 10.66 16.98 6.10
C PRO A 128 10.45 15.44 6.12
N GLU A 129 9.81 14.92 7.16
CA GLU A 129 9.49 13.48 7.29
C GLU A 129 8.21 13.06 6.56
N LYS A 130 7.60 13.95 5.80
CA LYS A 130 6.36 13.68 5.09
C LYS A 130 6.47 12.46 4.17
N VAL A 131 5.54 11.54 4.33
CA VAL A 131 5.29 10.42 3.42
C VAL A 131 3.86 10.49 2.92
N ALA A 132 3.64 10.26 1.63
CA ALA A 132 2.33 10.32 1.02
C ALA A 132 1.79 8.93 0.70
N ASN A 133 0.51 8.72 0.99
CA ASN A 133 -0.26 7.56 0.57
C ASN A 133 -1.15 7.92 -0.63
N ASN A 134 -0.94 7.25 -1.74
CA ASN A 134 -1.83 7.37 -2.91
C ASN A 134 -2.73 6.13 -3.00
N TRP A 135 -4.03 6.36 -2.96
CA TRP A 135 -5.04 5.33 -2.99
C TRP A 135 -5.77 5.30 -4.32
N ASP A 136 -5.84 4.13 -4.92
CA ASP A 136 -6.80 3.82 -5.97
C ASP A 136 -7.96 3.04 -5.35
N ILE A 137 -9.18 3.49 -5.58
CA ILE A 137 -10.38 2.76 -5.17
C ILE A 137 -10.82 1.92 -6.36
N VAL A 138 -10.97 0.61 -6.12
CA VAL A 138 -11.33 -0.37 -7.14
C VAL A 138 -12.66 -1.01 -6.75
N CYS A 139 -13.65 -0.89 -7.62
CA CYS A 139 -14.93 -1.54 -7.46
C CYS A 139 -14.92 -2.89 -8.18
N LEU A 140 -15.30 -3.95 -7.48
CA LEU A 140 -15.49 -5.29 -8.03
C LEU A 140 -16.96 -5.68 -7.86
N ALA A 141 -17.63 -5.99 -8.96
CA ALA A 141 -19.06 -6.28 -8.99
C ALA A 141 -19.34 -7.44 -9.97
N GLU A 142 -19.15 -8.65 -9.50
CA GLU A 142 -19.21 -9.90 -10.30
C GLU A 142 -20.54 -10.10 -11.04
N GLU A 143 -21.62 -9.55 -10.49
CA GLU A 143 -22.97 -9.63 -11.06
C GLU A 143 -23.14 -8.84 -12.35
N PHE A 144 -22.20 -7.96 -12.70
CA PHE A 144 -22.25 -7.15 -13.92
C PHE A 144 -21.25 -7.65 -14.99
N SER A 145 -21.65 -7.59 -16.24
CA SER A 145 -20.80 -8.00 -17.38
C SER A 145 -19.49 -7.24 -17.50
N LYS A 146 -19.40 -6.04 -16.90
CA LYS A 146 -18.22 -5.18 -16.84
C LYS A 146 -17.74 -4.94 -15.41
N GLY A 147 -18.10 -5.81 -14.50
CA GLY A 147 -17.87 -5.65 -13.08
C GLY A 147 -16.39 -5.65 -12.67
N PHE A 148 -15.49 -6.06 -13.56
CA PHE A 148 -14.04 -6.07 -13.34
C PHE A 148 -13.27 -5.01 -14.14
N ASP A 149 -13.95 -4.18 -14.93
CA ASP A 149 -13.29 -3.13 -15.74
C ASP A 149 -12.49 -2.16 -14.85
N ASP A 150 -12.91 -1.95 -13.62
CA ASP A 150 -12.20 -1.07 -12.69
C ASP A 150 -10.87 -1.66 -12.22
N TYR A 151 -10.82 -2.96 -12.06
CA TYR A 151 -9.58 -3.68 -11.77
C TYR A 151 -8.60 -3.61 -12.96
N ASP A 152 -9.08 -3.73 -14.17
CA ASP A 152 -8.24 -3.59 -15.36
C ASP A 152 -7.73 -2.15 -15.51
N ARG A 153 -8.55 -1.14 -15.19
CA ARG A 153 -8.11 0.26 -15.08
C ARG A 153 -7.02 0.44 -14.03
N PHE A 154 -7.17 -0.15 -12.86
CA PHE A 154 -6.15 -0.14 -11.81
C PHE A 154 -4.81 -0.70 -12.32
N LYS A 155 -4.82 -1.88 -12.95
CA LYS A 155 -3.61 -2.46 -13.56
C LYS A 155 -3.00 -1.54 -14.62
N GLN A 156 -3.83 -0.93 -15.44
CA GLN A 156 -3.39 0.02 -16.47
C GLN A 156 -2.79 1.29 -15.87
N LYS A 157 -3.35 1.83 -14.79
CA LYS A 157 -2.80 2.98 -14.07
C LYS A 157 -1.37 2.72 -13.59
N HIS A 158 -1.09 1.50 -13.13
CA HIS A 158 0.21 1.12 -12.60
C HIS A 158 1.22 0.67 -13.66
N ARG A 159 0.79 0.39 -14.88
CA ARG A 159 1.61 -0.26 -15.93
C ARG A 159 2.99 0.36 -16.13
N GLN A 160 3.13 1.67 -15.96
CA GLN A 160 4.39 2.41 -16.18
C GLN A 160 5.03 2.90 -14.87
N LEU A 161 4.45 2.58 -13.73
CA LEU A 161 4.98 2.97 -12.43
C LEU A 161 5.97 1.93 -11.92
N TYR A 162 6.96 2.40 -11.20
CA TYR A 162 7.93 1.60 -10.47
C TYR A 162 7.78 1.89 -8.97
N GLY A 163 7.97 0.88 -8.16
CA GLY A 163 7.93 1.03 -6.72
C GLY A 163 8.75 -0.04 -6.02
N VAL A 164 9.02 0.19 -4.74
CA VAL A 164 9.74 -0.76 -3.89
C VAL A 164 8.75 -1.78 -3.35
N CYS A 165 9.05 -3.05 -3.57
CA CYS A 165 8.30 -4.17 -3.03
C CYS A 165 8.66 -4.44 -1.56
N ASP A 166 7.95 -5.35 -0.91
CA ASP A 166 8.15 -5.67 0.51
C ASP A 166 9.55 -6.21 0.83
N ASP A 167 10.19 -6.83 -0.13
CA ASP A 167 11.56 -7.35 -0.04
C ASP A 167 12.65 -6.33 -0.42
N GLY A 168 12.27 -5.08 -0.69
CA GLY A 168 13.19 -4.03 -1.11
C GLY A 168 13.54 -4.02 -2.60
N ALA A 169 13.05 -4.97 -3.39
CA ALA A 169 13.23 -4.97 -4.84
C ALA A 169 12.36 -3.88 -5.50
N ILE A 170 12.83 -3.36 -6.63
CA ILE A 170 12.07 -2.39 -7.43
C ILE A 170 11.36 -3.14 -8.55
N GLU A 171 10.04 -3.07 -8.58
CA GLU A 171 9.23 -3.69 -9.61
C GLU A 171 8.37 -2.68 -10.37
N LYS A 172 8.04 -3.04 -11.60
CA LYS A 172 7.16 -2.28 -12.49
C LYS A 172 5.74 -2.83 -12.46
N GLY A 173 4.76 -1.97 -12.57
CA GLY A 173 3.36 -2.39 -12.64
C GLY A 173 2.74 -2.61 -11.26
N VAL A 174 1.64 -3.37 -11.19
CA VAL A 174 0.90 -3.61 -9.94
C VAL A 174 1.68 -4.44 -8.92
N GLY A 175 2.75 -5.13 -9.34
CA GLY A 175 3.59 -5.94 -8.46
C GLY A 175 4.18 -5.17 -7.30
N HIS A 176 4.53 -3.90 -7.51
CA HIS A 176 5.04 -3.06 -6.42
C HIS A 176 3.97 -2.65 -5.39
N VAL A 177 2.70 -2.70 -5.77
CA VAL A 177 1.59 -2.43 -4.82
C VAL A 177 1.35 -3.66 -3.96
N HIS A 178 1.17 -4.81 -4.61
CA HIS A 178 1.09 -6.10 -3.97
C HIS A 178 1.34 -7.21 -5.01
N ALA A 179 2.21 -8.16 -4.69
CA ALA A 179 2.60 -9.24 -5.60
C ALA A 179 1.39 -10.06 -6.12
N ALA A 180 0.38 -10.28 -5.27
CA ALA A 180 -0.82 -11.00 -5.65
C ALA A 180 -1.57 -10.40 -6.84
N PHE A 181 -1.52 -9.10 -7.05
CA PHE A 181 -2.19 -8.43 -8.18
C PHE A 181 -1.59 -8.80 -9.55
N THR A 182 -0.43 -9.44 -9.58
CA THR A 182 0.18 -9.91 -10.81
C THR A 182 -0.37 -11.26 -11.26
N GLU A 183 -0.88 -12.08 -10.34
CA GLU A 183 -1.26 -13.47 -10.59
C GLU A 183 -2.72 -13.79 -10.31
N VAL A 184 -3.29 -13.17 -9.29
CA VAL A 184 -4.65 -13.45 -8.88
C VAL A 184 -5.64 -12.87 -9.89
N ARG A 185 -6.62 -13.70 -10.28
CA ARG A 185 -7.72 -13.23 -11.12
C ARG A 185 -8.64 -12.32 -10.32
N PRO A 186 -9.38 -11.40 -10.98
CA PRO A 186 -10.30 -10.49 -10.29
C PRO A 186 -11.28 -11.18 -9.34
N GLU A 187 -11.78 -12.37 -9.73
CA GLU A 187 -12.69 -13.19 -8.91
C GLU A 187 -12.03 -13.61 -7.59
N GLY A 188 -10.78 -14.06 -7.64
CA GLY A 188 -10.02 -14.44 -6.44
C GLY A 188 -9.70 -13.24 -5.52
N ILE A 189 -9.61 -12.03 -6.07
CA ILE A 189 -9.47 -10.80 -5.27
C ILE A 189 -10.79 -10.47 -4.60
N SER A 190 -11.91 -10.58 -5.33
CA SER A 190 -13.25 -10.36 -4.81
C SER A 190 -13.55 -11.28 -3.62
N GLU A 191 -13.22 -12.56 -3.74
CA GLU A 191 -13.38 -13.54 -2.66
C GLU A 191 -12.56 -13.22 -1.39
N ASN A 192 -11.44 -12.50 -1.53
CA ASN A 192 -10.51 -12.18 -0.45
C ASN A 192 -10.41 -10.68 -0.15
N LEU A 193 -11.41 -9.92 -0.56
CA LEU A 193 -11.38 -8.44 -0.53
C LEU A 193 -11.08 -7.87 0.87
N ALA A 194 -11.65 -8.45 1.91
CA ALA A 194 -11.44 -7.99 3.29
C ALA A 194 -9.96 -8.12 3.70
N ALA A 195 -9.32 -9.24 3.36
CA ALA A 195 -7.91 -9.48 3.69
C ALA A 195 -6.98 -8.52 2.93
N PHE A 196 -7.26 -8.27 1.64
CA PHE A 196 -6.49 -7.29 0.86
C PHE A 196 -6.65 -5.88 1.42
N ASN A 197 -7.86 -5.47 1.76
CA ASN A 197 -8.11 -4.14 2.33
C ASN A 197 -7.40 -3.97 3.68
N GLU A 198 -7.46 -4.97 4.55
CA GLU A 198 -6.78 -4.95 5.84
C GLU A 198 -5.26 -4.83 5.67
N ASP A 199 -4.67 -5.61 4.75
CA ASP A 199 -3.24 -5.53 4.46
C ASP A 199 -2.84 -4.16 3.92
N MET A 200 -3.59 -3.59 2.96
CA MET A 200 -3.32 -2.27 2.42
C MET A 200 -3.40 -1.18 3.49
N ILE A 201 -4.40 -1.22 4.38
CA ILE A 201 -4.54 -0.28 5.49
C ILE A 201 -3.37 -0.43 6.48
N ARG A 202 -2.97 -1.66 6.81
CA ARG A 202 -1.83 -1.95 7.67
C ARG A 202 -0.53 -1.37 7.11
N ARG A 203 -0.27 -1.56 5.82
CA ARG A 203 0.89 -1.00 5.10
C ARG A 203 0.87 0.52 5.11
N ALA A 204 -0.27 1.13 4.83
CA ALA A 204 -0.44 2.58 4.80
C ALA A 204 -0.20 3.25 6.16
N ARG A 205 -0.46 2.56 7.27
CA ARG A 205 -0.16 3.05 8.63
C ARG A 205 1.33 3.12 8.92
N ASN A 206 2.13 2.23 8.33
CA ASN A 206 3.59 2.20 8.53
C ASN A 206 4.30 3.09 7.50
N ARG A 207 4.14 4.41 7.63
CA ARG A 207 4.66 5.39 6.67
C ARG A 207 6.18 5.48 6.65
N SER A 208 6.85 5.31 7.79
CA SER A 208 8.30 5.35 7.89
C SER A 208 8.96 4.25 7.05
N ARG A 209 8.35 3.08 6.99
CA ARG A 209 8.88 1.94 6.23
C ARG A 209 9.17 2.29 4.76
N SER A 210 8.26 3.00 4.09
CA SER A 210 8.47 3.37 2.69
C SER A 210 9.73 4.22 2.50
N ARG A 211 9.99 5.13 3.43
CA ARG A 211 11.19 5.97 3.41
C ARG A 211 12.45 5.14 3.66
N ASP A 212 12.39 4.27 4.65
CA ASP A 212 13.50 3.40 5.03
C ASP A 212 13.88 2.45 3.88
N MET A 213 12.87 1.89 3.19
CA MET A 213 13.09 1.00 2.05
C MET A 213 13.72 1.71 0.83
N TRP A 214 13.43 2.98 0.60
CA TRP A 214 14.07 3.75 -0.45
C TRP A 214 15.50 4.17 -0.11
N ASN A 215 15.92 4.03 1.15
CA ASN A 215 17.27 4.39 1.62
C ASN A 215 17.72 5.79 1.18
N VAL A 216 16.81 6.76 1.20
CA VAL A 216 17.08 8.12 0.71
C VAL A 216 18.22 8.74 1.50
N GLY A 217 19.28 9.11 0.80
CA GLY A 217 20.48 9.71 1.41
C GLY A 217 21.51 8.72 1.96
N MET A 218 21.25 7.41 1.87
CA MET A 218 22.22 6.38 2.24
C MET A 218 23.09 6.01 1.05
N SER A 219 24.35 5.66 1.31
CA SER A 219 25.23 5.11 0.29
C SER A 219 24.74 3.72 -0.15
N PHE A 220 24.79 3.44 -1.46
CA PHE A 220 24.52 2.11 -1.97
C PHE A 220 25.53 1.11 -1.38
N ASN A 221 25.03 0.13 -0.67
CA ASN A 221 25.85 -0.98 -0.16
C ASN A 221 25.77 -2.14 -1.16
N ALA A 222 26.88 -2.38 -1.85
CA ALA A 222 27.01 -3.41 -2.88
C ALA A 222 27.27 -4.82 -2.33
N ASN A 223 27.23 -5.03 -1.01
CA ASN A 223 27.45 -6.37 -0.47
C ASN A 223 26.36 -7.30 -0.98
N PRO A 224 26.71 -8.29 -1.80
CA PRO A 224 25.75 -9.26 -2.30
C PRO A 224 25.18 -10.04 -1.10
N LYS A 225 23.88 -10.07 -0.98
CA LYS A 225 23.18 -10.94 -0.02
C LYS A 225 22.75 -12.18 -0.78
N GLU A 226 23.12 -13.34 -0.28
CA GLU A 226 22.53 -14.57 -0.76
C GLU A 226 21.06 -14.57 -0.38
N ALA A 227 20.20 -14.81 -1.34
CA ALA A 227 18.76 -14.84 -1.13
C ALA A 227 18.17 -16.07 -1.81
N LEU A 228 17.21 -16.68 -1.15
CA LEU A 228 16.43 -17.78 -1.71
C LEU A 228 15.09 -17.25 -2.23
N GLU A 229 14.71 -17.67 -3.43
CA GLU A 229 13.39 -17.44 -3.97
C GLU A 229 12.62 -18.76 -4.05
N VAL A 230 11.47 -18.81 -3.39
CA VAL A 230 10.59 -19.98 -3.37
C VAL A 230 9.38 -19.66 -4.24
N LYS A 231 9.15 -20.47 -5.26
CA LYS A 231 7.92 -20.39 -6.02
C LYS A 231 6.81 -21.09 -5.25
N THR A 232 5.88 -20.33 -4.77
CA THR A 232 4.68 -20.88 -4.16
C THR A 232 3.84 -21.49 -5.27
N GLY A 233 3.57 -22.80 -5.16
CA GLY A 233 2.79 -23.50 -6.18
C GLY A 233 1.42 -22.88 -6.26
N GLY A 234 1.12 -22.19 -7.35
CA GLY A 234 -0.23 -21.78 -7.66
C GLY A 234 -1.13 -23.02 -7.56
N GLY A 235 -1.89 -23.11 -6.50
CA GLY A 235 -2.87 -24.17 -6.35
C GLY A 235 -3.75 -24.20 -7.61
N LEU A 236 -4.25 -25.35 -7.98
CA LEU A 236 -5.13 -25.55 -9.13
C LEU A 236 -6.09 -24.36 -9.30
N GLY A 237 -5.71 -23.41 -10.16
CA GLY A 237 -6.53 -22.22 -10.42
C GLY A 237 -5.84 -20.86 -10.27
N GLY A 238 -4.51 -20.78 -10.02
CA GLY A 238 -3.77 -19.51 -10.05
C GLY A 238 -4.33 -18.47 -9.08
N GLY A 239 -4.63 -18.88 -7.89
CA GLY A 239 -5.05 -17.98 -6.82
C GLY A 239 -4.06 -18.03 -5.68
N PHE A 240 -4.00 -16.94 -4.95
CA PHE A 240 -3.59 -16.94 -3.56
C PHE A 240 -4.22 -18.19 -2.92
N PRO A 241 -3.47 -19.07 -2.28
CA PRO A 241 -4.15 -20.12 -1.56
C PRO A 241 -5.10 -19.43 -0.60
N PRO A 242 -6.35 -19.87 -0.55
CA PRO A 242 -7.29 -19.32 0.41
C PRO A 242 -6.58 -19.38 1.75
N ALA A 243 -6.60 -18.27 2.48
CA ALA A 243 -5.99 -18.19 3.80
C ALA A 243 -6.37 -19.44 4.57
N ARG A 244 -5.40 -20.32 4.78
CA ARG A 244 -5.68 -21.57 5.46
C ARG A 244 -5.76 -21.25 6.94
N ASN A 245 -6.96 -21.33 7.49
CA ASN A 245 -7.14 -21.25 8.93
C ASN A 245 -6.49 -22.49 9.56
N ILE A 246 -5.32 -22.31 10.13
CA ILE A 246 -4.67 -23.31 10.95
C ILE A 246 -4.71 -22.81 12.38
N GLY A 247 -5.63 -23.33 13.15
CA GLY A 247 -5.96 -22.77 14.45
C GLY A 247 -6.62 -21.38 14.33
N SER A 248 -6.15 -20.40 15.08
CA SER A 248 -6.60 -19.01 15.03
C SER A 248 -5.80 -18.11 14.06
N ALA A 249 -4.78 -18.65 13.39
CA ALA A 249 -3.92 -17.89 12.50
C ALA A 249 -4.30 -18.10 11.03
N GLN A 250 -4.37 -17.02 10.28
CA GLN A 250 -4.46 -17.06 8.81
C GLN A 250 -3.03 -17.10 8.25
N TRP A 251 -2.74 -18.14 7.48
CA TRP A 251 -1.45 -18.29 6.81
C TRP A 251 -1.59 -17.94 5.34
N THR A 252 -0.73 -17.03 4.87
CA THR A 252 -0.47 -16.82 3.44
C THR A 252 0.77 -17.61 3.04
N ASP A 253 1.03 -17.79 1.73
CA ASP A 253 2.26 -18.41 1.27
C ASP A 253 3.49 -17.65 1.77
N GLU A 254 3.43 -16.32 1.76
CA GLU A 254 4.48 -15.46 2.30
C GLU A 254 4.72 -15.71 3.78
N SER A 255 3.66 -15.62 4.58
CA SER A 255 3.80 -15.80 6.03
C SER A 255 4.30 -17.21 6.40
N LEU A 256 3.93 -18.21 5.60
CA LEU A 256 4.41 -19.57 5.79
C LEU A 256 5.91 -19.70 5.47
N VAL A 257 6.35 -19.20 4.32
CA VAL A 257 7.76 -19.23 3.93
C VAL A 257 8.60 -18.43 4.93
N MET A 258 8.13 -17.26 5.37
CA MET A 258 8.84 -16.45 6.36
C MET A 258 8.91 -17.14 7.72
N ALA A 259 7.84 -17.79 8.18
CA ALA A 259 7.87 -18.57 9.42
C ALA A 259 8.84 -19.75 9.37
N ILE A 260 8.91 -20.46 8.24
CA ILE A 260 9.89 -21.52 8.03
C ILE A 260 11.31 -20.94 8.08
N ALA A 261 11.53 -19.81 7.42
CA ALA A 261 12.81 -19.12 7.39
C ALA A 261 13.28 -18.69 8.80
N ASP A 262 12.35 -18.15 9.61
CA ASP A 262 12.63 -17.79 11.01
C ASP A 262 13.03 -18.99 11.85
N VAL A 263 12.37 -20.14 11.66
CA VAL A 263 12.71 -21.38 12.37
C VAL A 263 14.08 -21.90 11.94
N VAL A 264 14.36 -21.92 10.63
CA VAL A 264 15.66 -22.36 10.11
C VAL A 264 16.77 -21.46 10.64
N ALA A 265 16.59 -20.14 10.58
CA ALA A 265 17.58 -19.20 11.12
C ALA A 265 17.82 -19.41 12.62
N SER A 266 16.74 -19.54 13.41
CA SER A 266 16.83 -19.78 14.85
C SER A 266 17.56 -21.09 15.18
N SER A 267 17.28 -22.16 14.45
CA SER A 267 17.93 -23.45 14.62
C SER A 267 19.42 -23.38 14.28
N LEU A 268 19.79 -22.72 13.18
CA LEU A 268 21.19 -22.52 12.79
C LEU A 268 21.96 -21.69 13.82
N MET A 269 21.30 -20.68 14.43
CA MET A 269 21.90 -19.91 15.55
C MET A 269 22.11 -20.77 16.79
N GLU A 270 21.11 -21.59 17.14
CA GLU A 270 21.20 -22.47 18.34
C GLU A 270 22.33 -23.49 18.27
N ILE A 271 22.56 -24.04 17.07
CA ILE A 271 23.66 -24.97 16.86
C ILE A 271 25.02 -24.30 16.57
N GLY A 272 25.04 -22.97 16.48
CA GLY A 272 26.26 -22.17 16.28
C GLY A 272 26.78 -22.10 14.85
N GLU A 273 25.99 -22.49 13.87
CA GLU A 273 26.36 -22.46 12.44
C GLU A 273 26.30 -21.05 11.84
N ILE A 274 25.45 -20.16 12.39
CA ILE A 274 25.36 -18.74 12.01
C ILE A 274 25.43 -17.84 13.24
N SER A 275 25.93 -16.64 13.05
CA SER A 275 26.08 -15.65 14.13
C SER A 275 24.73 -15.14 14.66
N PRO A 276 24.52 -15.12 15.99
CA PRO A 276 23.26 -14.59 16.56
C PRO A 276 23.14 -13.06 16.47
N VAL A 277 24.24 -12.34 16.19
CA VAL A 277 24.29 -10.89 16.27
C VAL A 277 23.64 -10.18 15.08
N ALA A 278 23.38 -10.91 13.98
CA ALA A 278 23.00 -10.28 12.72
C ALA A 278 21.98 -11.09 11.89
N SER A 279 21.14 -11.90 12.54
CA SER A 279 20.38 -12.94 11.83
C SER A 279 18.88 -12.69 11.85
N ARG A 280 18.47 -11.48 11.49
CA ARG A 280 17.05 -11.23 11.23
C ARG A 280 16.69 -11.75 9.85
N VAL A 281 15.66 -12.58 9.77
CA VAL A 281 15.07 -12.97 8.49
C VAL A 281 14.32 -11.79 7.90
N ALA A 282 14.57 -11.52 6.64
CA ALA A 282 13.87 -10.53 5.85
C ALA A 282 13.45 -11.13 4.52
N GLY A 283 12.50 -10.50 3.86
CA GLY A 283 11.97 -10.94 2.59
C GLY A 283 10.57 -10.44 2.34
N GLY A 284 9.92 -11.03 1.36
CA GLY A 284 8.54 -10.70 1.00
C GLY A 284 8.12 -11.32 -0.33
N SER A 285 6.85 -11.15 -0.64
CA SER A 285 6.28 -11.63 -1.91
C SER A 285 6.80 -10.83 -3.09
N ARG A 286 7.03 -11.55 -4.19
CA ARG A 286 7.43 -11.01 -5.48
C ARG A 286 6.45 -11.38 -6.58
N SER A 287 6.49 -10.61 -7.66
CA SER A 287 5.68 -10.90 -8.85
C SER A 287 5.92 -12.32 -9.35
N GLY A 288 4.86 -12.96 -9.83
CA GLY A 288 4.95 -14.31 -10.35
C GLY A 288 4.83 -15.39 -9.27
N GLY A 289 4.27 -15.09 -8.10
CA GLY A 289 4.06 -16.05 -7.01
C GLY A 289 5.35 -16.52 -6.36
N TRP A 290 6.39 -15.69 -6.38
CA TRP A 290 7.63 -15.97 -5.69
C TRP A 290 7.63 -15.31 -4.30
N VAL A 291 8.23 -15.99 -3.33
CA VAL A 291 8.58 -15.43 -2.03
C VAL A 291 10.09 -15.44 -1.91
N ARG A 292 10.66 -14.28 -1.70
CA ARG A 292 12.09 -14.12 -1.45
C ARG A 292 12.36 -14.06 0.05
N THR A 293 13.43 -14.72 0.50
CA THR A 293 13.88 -14.67 1.89
C THR A 293 15.40 -14.65 1.95
N TYR A 294 15.94 -13.91 2.92
CA TYR A 294 17.37 -13.75 3.16
C TYR A 294 17.60 -13.29 4.61
N LEU A 295 18.85 -13.32 5.07
CA LEU A 295 19.25 -12.74 6.36
C LEU A 295 19.67 -11.28 6.19
N GLU A 296 19.25 -10.41 7.10
CA GLU A 296 19.74 -9.03 7.18
C GLU A 296 20.98 -8.94 8.04
N GLY A 297 22.03 -8.28 7.51
CA GLY A 297 23.24 -7.95 8.24
C GLY A 297 24.21 -9.11 8.60
N PRO A 298 24.08 -10.33 8.06
CA PRO A 298 25.00 -11.41 8.34
C PRO A 298 26.32 -11.25 7.58
N SER A 299 27.31 -12.08 7.93
CA SER A 299 28.45 -12.33 7.05
C SER A 299 27.97 -12.98 5.73
N GLU A 300 28.81 -12.93 4.70
CA GLU A 300 28.52 -13.63 3.44
C GLU A 300 28.42 -15.16 3.70
N GLU A 301 29.24 -15.68 4.59
CA GLU A 301 29.25 -17.10 4.97
C GLU A 301 27.92 -17.50 5.63
N ASP A 302 27.44 -16.74 6.61
CA ASP A 302 26.12 -16.97 7.25
C ASP A 302 24.98 -16.95 6.26
N SER A 303 25.03 -16.03 5.29
CA SER A 303 23.99 -15.93 4.22
C SER A 303 23.97 -17.19 3.36
N VAL A 304 25.14 -17.72 2.98
CA VAL A 304 25.26 -18.95 2.17
C VAL A 304 24.76 -20.16 2.95
N ILE A 305 25.13 -20.27 4.23
CA ILE A 305 24.69 -21.37 5.10
C ILE A 305 23.18 -21.38 5.23
N PHE A 306 22.59 -20.20 5.50
CA PHE A 306 21.13 -20.04 5.59
C PHE A 306 20.41 -20.40 4.28
N ALA A 307 20.85 -19.83 3.14
CA ALA A 307 20.25 -20.12 1.85
C ALA A 307 20.30 -21.61 1.51
N LYS A 308 21.41 -22.27 1.80
CA LYS A 308 21.58 -23.72 1.61
C LYS A 308 20.64 -24.52 2.49
N ALA A 309 20.54 -24.18 3.77
CA ALA A 309 19.63 -24.86 4.70
C ALA A 309 18.16 -24.70 4.26
N MET A 310 17.77 -23.48 3.85
CA MET A 310 16.43 -23.24 3.30
C MET A 310 16.19 -24.04 2.01
N GLN A 311 17.18 -24.19 1.15
CA GLN A 311 17.07 -25.00 -0.05
C GLN A 311 16.92 -26.49 0.27
N GLU A 312 17.59 -26.99 1.30
CA GLU A 312 17.43 -28.37 1.77
C GLU A 312 16.03 -28.62 2.35
N VAL A 313 15.46 -27.62 3.04
CA VAL A 313 14.14 -27.70 3.67
C VAL A 313 12.99 -27.61 2.67
N LEU A 314 13.09 -26.70 1.72
CA LEU A 314 12.01 -26.38 0.77
C LEU A 314 12.24 -26.95 -0.64
N GLY A 315 13.45 -27.40 -0.91
CA GLY A 315 13.82 -27.97 -2.20
C GLY A 315 13.31 -29.39 -2.44
N PRO A 316 13.42 -29.89 -3.67
CA PRO A 316 13.13 -31.28 -3.96
C PRO A 316 14.16 -32.21 -3.27
N LEU A 317 13.68 -33.30 -2.71
CA LEU A 317 14.53 -34.30 -2.11
C LEU A 317 15.25 -35.09 -3.21
N ASP A 318 16.57 -34.98 -3.28
CA ASP A 318 17.39 -35.70 -4.25
C ASP A 318 17.42 -37.23 -4.02
N ASN A 319 17.10 -37.66 -2.81
CA ASN A 319 16.99 -39.08 -2.46
C ASN A 319 15.78 -39.33 -1.57
N PRO A 320 14.61 -39.61 -2.15
CA PRO A 320 13.36 -39.77 -1.42
C PRO A 320 13.39 -41.14 -0.66
N ARG A 321 14.09 -41.20 0.43
CA ARG A 321 14.05 -42.36 1.36
C ARG A 321 12.77 -42.41 2.17
N TYR A 322 11.98 -41.32 2.15
CA TYR A 322 10.78 -41.17 2.95
C TYR A 322 9.61 -40.78 2.05
N ILE A 323 8.53 -41.54 2.15
CA ILE A 323 7.24 -41.21 1.55
C ILE A 323 6.45 -40.50 2.63
N ILE A 324 6.23 -39.20 2.46
CA ILE A 324 5.27 -38.46 3.28
C ILE A 324 3.88 -38.83 2.76
N SER A 325 3.14 -39.61 3.53
CA SER A 325 1.78 -39.99 3.18
C SER A 325 0.93 -38.73 3.02
N ARG A 326 0.26 -38.59 1.86
CA ARG A 326 -0.72 -37.54 1.60
C ARG A 326 -2.03 -37.69 2.37
N ASP A 327 -2.13 -38.68 3.25
CA ASP A 327 -3.34 -38.93 4.01
C ASP A 327 -3.49 -37.95 5.18
N VAL A 328 -3.90 -36.75 4.80
CA VAL A 328 -3.96 -35.54 5.64
C VAL A 328 -5.15 -35.58 6.61
N LYS A 329 -5.91 -36.65 6.66
CA LYS A 329 -7.15 -36.74 7.46
C LYS A 329 -6.95 -36.63 8.98
N TYR A 330 -5.74 -36.69 9.47
CA TYR A 330 -5.45 -36.76 10.91
C TYR A 330 -4.42 -35.76 11.41
N ILE A 331 -4.11 -34.71 10.67
CA ILE A 331 -3.17 -33.69 11.12
C ILE A 331 -3.90 -32.69 12.01
N THR A 332 -4.10 -33.06 13.25
CA THR A 332 -4.37 -32.12 14.32
C THR A 332 -3.03 -31.57 14.81
N ASN A 333 -2.87 -30.27 14.75
CA ASN A 333 -1.91 -29.43 15.45
C ASN A 333 -0.42 -29.42 15.02
N ASN A 334 0.07 -30.27 14.12
CA ASN A 334 1.48 -30.27 13.67
C ASN A 334 1.62 -30.59 12.18
N TRP A 335 0.87 -29.90 11.32
CA TRP A 335 0.95 -30.16 9.88
C TRP A 335 2.31 -29.79 9.27
N LEU A 336 3.05 -28.85 9.86
CA LEU A 336 4.42 -28.52 9.48
C LEU A 336 5.35 -29.72 9.63
N SER A 337 5.26 -30.47 10.72
CA SER A 337 6.08 -31.65 10.95
C SER A 337 5.84 -32.77 9.93
N ASN A 338 4.70 -32.76 9.24
CA ASN A 338 4.36 -33.74 8.20
C ASN A 338 4.72 -33.28 6.78
N LEU A 339 5.06 -31.99 6.61
CA LEU A 339 5.52 -31.41 5.35
C LEU A 339 7.04 -31.29 5.29
N LEU A 340 7.70 -31.40 6.43
CA LEU A 340 9.14 -31.17 6.54
C LEU A 340 9.88 -32.49 6.64
N PRO A 341 11.07 -32.62 6.02
CA PRO A 341 11.97 -33.77 6.19
C PRO A 341 12.27 -34.02 7.67
N GLU A 342 12.66 -35.26 8.00
CA GLU A 342 12.99 -35.69 9.37
C GLU A 342 13.94 -34.75 10.15
N VAL A 343 14.75 -34.00 9.42
CA VAL A 343 15.69 -33.01 9.99
C VAL A 343 14.94 -31.95 10.77
N LEU A 344 13.80 -31.44 10.24
CA LEU A 344 13.00 -30.43 10.92
C LEU A 344 12.03 -31.03 11.96
N ALA A 345 11.60 -32.28 11.80
CA ALA A 345 10.81 -32.97 12.82
C ALA A 345 11.56 -33.18 14.14
N LYS A 346 12.87 -32.98 14.15
CA LYS A 346 13.68 -33.00 15.38
C LYS A 346 13.66 -31.65 16.12
N TYR A 347 13.26 -30.59 15.47
CA TYR A 347 13.27 -29.21 16.02
C TYR A 347 11.85 -28.66 16.29
N PHE A 348 10.82 -29.40 15.92
CA PHE A 348 9.43 -29.17 16.27
C PHE A 348 8.88 -30.34 17.12
#